data_f7fa5441e26e592ef7bfa622d3489e07
#
_entry.id   f7fa5441e26e592ef7bfa622d3489e07
#
_cell.length_a   1.000
_cell.length_b   1.000
_cell.length_c   1.000
_cell.angle_alpha   90.00
_cell.angle_beta   90.00
_cell.angle_gamma   90.00
#
_symmetry.space_group_name_H-M   'P 1'
#
loop_
_entity.id
_entity.type
_entity.pdbx_description
1 polymer ?
#
loop_
_entity_poly.entity_id
_entity_poly.type
_entity_poly.pdbx_seq_one_letter_code
_entity_poly.pdbx_strand_id
1 'polypeptide(L)'
;MFLDNSQFNIILVPKTLAPLYKTSIDLDTLSKLSFSGGLNVSGFSNGGFMVYSLACYLSDKIAAFGPVAGLMYTEEIDNCTPEKPLPIIHIHGVNDSAIPIEGNSYAVSFNSVLEYWTDHNQCTGTIIVDGADSNGDGYAWSAIIKDGCDEGVRLAFYSLGGTDHEWPNRDGLGYDNDIDAASTIWNFMQDFDLNGERN
;
A
#
# COMPACT_ATOMS: atom_id res chain seq x y z
N MET A 1 19.84 0.33 -3.16
CA MET A 1 19.82 -0.13 -4.55
C MET A 1 19.47 1.06 -5.41
N PHE A 2 20.42 1.58 -6.17
CA PHE A 2 20.19 2.75 -7.01
C PHE A 2 19.66 2.26 -8.35
N LEU A 3 18.44 2.62 -8.67
CA LEU A 3 17.85 2.36 -9.96
C LEU A 3 18.06 3.58 -10.86
N ASP A 4 18.34 3.28 -12.11
CA ASP A 4 18.60 4.22 -13.19
C ASP A 4 17.62 5.40 -13.23
N ASN A 5 18.16 6.56 -13.49
CA ASN A 5 17.64 7.91 -13.23
C ASN A 5 16.50 8.36 -14.14
N SER A 6 15.79 7.48 -14.84
CA SER A 6 14.90 8.01 -15.89
C SER A 6 13.40 8.00 -15.59
N GLN A 7 12.87 7.23 -14.63
CA GLN A 7 11.40 7.16 -14.51
C GLN A 7 10.76 6.86 -13.14
N PHE A 8 11.47 6.37 -12.09
CA PHE A 8 10.79 5.98 -10.85
C PHE A 8 11.56 6.38 -9.59
N ASN A 9 10.88 7.00 -8.65
CA ASN A 9 11.37 7.16 -7.29
C ASN A 9 10.44 6.43 -6.32
N ILE A 10 10.98 5.45 -5.60
CA ILE A 10 10.30 4.74 -4.53
C ILE A 10 10.83 5.28 -3.21
N ILE A 11 9.94 5.82 -2.39
CA ILE A 11 10.25 6.15 -1.00
C ILE A 11 9.83 4.94 -0.18
N LEU A 12 10.81 4.16 0.31
CA LEU A 12 10.58 3.14 1.31
C LEU A 12 10.75 3.77 2.68
N VAL A 13 9.72 3.73 3.50
CA VAL A 13 9.81 4.15 4.90
C VAL A 13 10.13 2.92 5.75
N PRO A 14 11.38 2.71 6.19
CA PRO A 14 11.77 1.51 6.92
C PRO A 14 11.25 1.53 8.36
N LYS A 15 10.98 0.33 8.91
CA LYS A 15 10.55 0.07 10.29
C LYS A 15 11.43 0.76 11.35
N THR A 16 12.73 0.91 11.07
CA THR A 16 13.72 1.48 12.01
C THR A 16 13.62 2.99 12.22
N LEU A 17 12.82 3.69 11.43
CA LEU A 17 12.56 5.13 11.60
C LEU A 17 11.38 5.43 12.53
N ALA A 18 10.72 4.41 13.05
CA ALA A 18 9.61 4.52 13.98
C ALA A 18 9.83 5.43 15.22
N PRO A 19 11.03 5.58 15.81
CA PRO A 19 11.26 6.52 16.90
C PRO A 19 11.49 7.97 16.47
N LEU A 20 11.61 8.26 15.20
CA LEU A 20 11.96 9.59 14.67
C LEU A 20 10.74 10.42 14.23
N TYR A 21 9.58 10.16 14.83
CA TYR A 21 8.29 10.86 14.56
C TYR A 21 8.30 12.39 14.69
N LYS A 22 9.42 13.01 14.92
CA LYS A 22 9.58 14.46 14.87
C LYS A 22 10.36 14.96 13.68
N THR A 23 10.85 14.10 12.83
CA THR A 23 11.18 14.51 11.48
C THR A 23 9.91 14.36 10.65
N SER A 24 9.06 15.37 10.71
CA SER A 24 8.15 15.65 9.61
C SER A 24 8.95 15.43 8.33
N ILE A 25 8.55 14.43 7.50
CA ILE A 25 8.80 14.56 6.08
C ILE A 25 8.17 15.91 5.80
N ASP A 26 9.00 16.89 5.50
CA ASP A 26 8.52 18.20 5.20
C ASP A 26 7.68 18.08 3.94
N LEU A 27 6.35 18.02 4.12
CA LEU A 27 5.39 17.93 3.03
C LEU A 27 5.62 19.04 2.01
N ASP A 28 6.15 20.18 2.47
CA ASP A 28 6.56 21.30 1.63
C ASP A 28 7.78 20.94 0.76
N THR A 29 8.69 20.11 1.26
CA THR A 29 9.80 19.58 0.45
C THR A 29 9.29 18.52 -0.53
N LEU A 30 8.43 17.60 -0.13
CA LEU A 30 7.83 16.61 -1.06
C LEU A 30 6.98 17.30 -2.13
N SER A 31 6.22 18.33 -1.78
CA SER A 31 5.39 19.08 -2.73
C SER A 31 6.20 19.81 -3.81
N LYS A 32 7.47 20.11 -3.54
CA LYS A 32 8.40 20.76 -4.49
C LYS A 32 9.15 19.78 -5.39
N LEU A 33 9.09 18.47 -5.10
CA LEU A 33 9.68 17.47 -5.97
C LEU A 33 8.76 17.28 -7.18
N SER A 34 9.26 17.55 -8.37
CA SER A 34 8.56 17.24 -9.62
C SER A 34 9.31 16.14 -10.36
N PHE A 35 8.65 14.98 -10.49
CA PHE A 35 9.16 13.86 -11.27
C PHE A 35 8.26 13.66 -12.48
N SER A 36 8.83 13.51 -13.66
CA SER A 36 8.08 13.45 -14.92
C SER A 36 7.12 12.24 -15.03
N GLY A 37 7.25 11.23 -14.15
CA GLY A 37 6.36 10.06 -14.09
C GLY A 37 5.61 9.93 -12.78
N GLY A 38 5.76 10.88 -11.87
CA GLY A 38 5.23 10.78 -10.50
C GLY A 38 6.15 10.01 -9.56
N LEU A 39 5.78 10.00 -8.29
CA LEU A 39 6.45 9.31 -7.21
C LEU A 39 5.62 8.10 -6.79
N ASN A 40 6.24 6.96 -6.56
CA ASN A 40 5.60 5.82 -5.93
C ASN A 40 6.04 5.73 -4.46
N VAL A 41 5.11 5.47 -3.56
CA VAL A 41 5.40 5.40 -2.13
C VAL A 41 4.96 4.06 -1.55
N SER A 42 5.82 3.46 -0.74
CA SER A 42 5.49 2.27 0.04
C SER A 42 6.05 2.40 1.45
N GLY A 43 5.37 1.81 2.42
CA GLY A 43 5.79 1.88 3.81
C GLY A 43 5.21 0.75 4.65
N PHE A 44 5.96 0.37 5.69
CA PHE A 44 5.62 -0.69 6.63
C PHE A 44 5.13 -0.13 7.97
N SER A 45 4.11 -0.76 8.56
CA SER A 45 3.61 -0.41 9.89
C SER A 45 3.19 1.07 9.93
N ASN A 46 3.78 1.88 10.75
CA ASN A 46 3.59 3.33 10.74
C ASN A 46 3.88 4.01 9.39
N GLY A 47 4.82 3.44 8.60
CA GLY A 47 5.02 3.85 7.21
C GLY A 47 3.82 3.55 6.33
N GLY A 48 3.08 2.46 6.60
CA GLY A 48 1.83 2.13 5.93
C GLY A 48 0.71 3.14 6.23
N PHE A 49 0.57 3.55 7.49
CA PHE A 49 -0.33 4.66 7.86
C PHE A 49 0.05 5.96 7.15
N MET A 50 1.36 6.29 7.13
CA MET A 50 1.85 7.48 6.42
C MET A 50 1.54 7.41 4.92
N VAL A 51 1.62 6.23 4.28
CA VAL A 51 1.26 6.05 2.86
C VAL A 51 -0.20 6.42 2.63
N TYR A 52 -1.12 6.03 3.52
CA TYR A 52 -2.51 6.44 3.42
C TYR A 52 -2.72 7.94 3.64
N SER A 53 -2.05 8.53 4.63
CA SER A 53 -2.09 9.99 4.80
C SER A 53 -1.57 10.73 3.56
N LEU A 54 -0.49 10.23 2.93
CA LEU A 54 -0.01 10.79 1.67
C LEU A 54 -1.03 10.61 0.53
N ALA A 55 -1.76 9.50 0.48
CA ALA A 55 -2.83 9.29 -0.48
C ALA A 55 -3.96 10.31 -0.30
N CYS A 56 -4.33 10.63 0.93
CA CYS A 56 -5.36 11.61 1.23
C CYS A 56 -4.98 13.05 0.87
N TYR A 57 -3.70 13.42 1.05
CA TYR A 57 -3.27 14.84 1.03
C TYR A 57 -2.33 15.20 -0.11
N LEU A 58 -1.71 14.22 -0.79
CA LEU A 58 -0.76 14.44 -1.90
C LEU A 58 -1.07 13.56 -3.11
N SER A 59 -2.35 13.32 -3.37
CA SER A 59 -2.83 12.50 -4.49
C SER A 59 -2.38 13.01 -5.86
N ASP A 60 -2.15 14.32 -5.98
CA ASP A 60 -1.69 14.99 -7.21
C ASP A 60 -0.18 14.81 -7.49
N LYS A 61 0.61 14.32 -6.53
CA LYS A 61 2.08 14.17 -6.62
C LYS A 61 2.54 12.72 -6.71
N ILE A 62 1.69 11.78 -6.32
CA ILE A 62 2.06 10.39 -6.14
C ILE A 62 1.27 9.52 -7.11
N ALA A 63 1.99 8.68 -7.85
CA ALA A 63 1.43 7.86 -8.92
C ALA A 63 0.81 6.56 -8.39
N ALA A 64 1.42 5.93 -7.37
CA ALA A 64 0.90 4.70 -6.77
C ALA A 64 1.33 4.55 -5.31
N PHE A 65 0.52 3.83 -4.53
CA PHE A 65 0.62 3.72 -3.09
C PHE A 65 0.67 2.24 -2.66
N GLY A 66 1.61 1.90 -1.76
CA GLY A 66 1.84 0.52 -1.30
C GLY A 66 1.99 0.43 0.22
N PRO A 67 0.91 0.58 1.02
CA PRO A 67 0.96 0.34 2.44
C PRO A 67 1.13 -1.15 2.76
N VAL A 68 1.97 -1.46 3.76
CA VAL A 68 2.19 -2.81 4.28
C VAL A 68 1.99 -2.81 5.80
N ALA A 69 1.15 -3.70 6.33
CA ALA A 69 0.86 -3.83 7.76
C ALA A 69 0.55 -2.48 8.44
N GLY A 70 -0.19 -1.62 7.77
CA GLY A 70 -0.68 -0.34 8.27
C GLY A 70 -2.02 -0.03 7.62
N LEU A 71 -2.91 0.61 8.36
CA LEU A 71 -4.30 0.90 7.97
C LEU A 71 -4.52 2.41 7.91
N MET A 72 -5.74 2.86 7.62
CA MET A 72 -6.11 4.27 7.76
C MET A 72 -6.48 4.58 9.21
N TYR A 73 -6.15 5.78 9.68
CA TYR A 73 -6.61 6.23 11.00
C TYR A 73 -8.12 6.46 11.01
N THR A 74 -8.77 6.11 12.13
CA THR A 74 -10.21 6.34 12.31
C THR A 74 -10.59 7.82 12.21
N GLU A 75 -9.71 8.73 12.63
CA GLU A 75 -9.93 10.18 12.56
C GLU A 75 -9.68 10.75 11.14
N GLU A 76 -8.96 10.01 10.31
CA GLU A 76 -8.54 10.47 8.98
C GLU A 76 -9.51 10.05 7.88
N ILE A 77 -10.11 8.85 7.96
CA ILE A 77 -10.90 8.29 6.88
C ILE A 77 -12.09 9.19 6.48
N ASP A 78 -12.75 9.81 7.46
CA ASP A 78 -13.90 10.70 7.23
C ASP A 78 -13.48 12.05 6.62
N ASN A 79 -12.20 12.42 6.71
CA ASN A 79 -11.64 13.67 6.22
C ASN A 79 -10.71 13.49 5.02
N CYS A 80 -10.52 12.25 4.57
CA CYS A 80 -9.69 11.94 3.42
C CYS A 80 -10.45 12.30 2.14
N THR A 81 -9.90 13.24 1.37
CA THR A 81 -10.54 13.73 0.14
C THR A 81 -9.52 13.85 -0.99
N PRO A 82 -9.01 12.74 -1.53
CA PRO A 82 -8.07 12.77 -2.64
C PRO A 82 -8.68 13.46 -3.87
N GLU A 83 -7.85 14.12 -4.66
CA GLU A 83 -8.32 14.90 -5.82
C GLU A 83 -8.67 14.03 -7.04
N LYS A 84 -8.20 12.79 -7.05
CA LYS A 84 -8.36 11.85 -8.18
C LYS A 84 -8.38 10.40 -7.71
N PRO A 85 -8.83 9.46 -8.56
CA PRO A 85 -8.66 8.02 -8.31
C PRO A 85 -7.19 7.62 -8.15
N LEU A 86 -6.90 6.70 -7.25
CA LEU A 86 -5.54 6.30 -6.87
C LEU A 86 -5.31 4.80 -6.96
N PRO A 87 -4.22 4.35 -7.63
CA PRO A 87 -3.83 2.95 -7.59
C PRO A 87 -3.19 2.61 -6.24
N ILE A 88 -3.74 1.59 -5.55
CA ILE A 88 -3.27 1.18 -4.23
C ILE A 88 -3.07 -0.32 -4.20
N ILE A 89 -1.89 -0.76 -3.75
CA ILE A 89 -1.62 -2.13 -3.35
C ILE A 89 -1.39 -2.20 -1.85
N HIS A 90 -2.27 -2.91 -1.14
CA HIS A 90 -2.17 -3.13 0.31
C HIS A 90 -1.80 -4.58 0.60
N ILE A 91 -0.84 -4.80 1.50
CA ILE A 91 -0.45 -6.13 1.97
C ILE A 91 -0.56 -6.17 3.49
N HIS A 92 -1.29 -7.17 4.03
CA HIS A 92 -1.53 -7.27 5.47
C HIS A 92 -1.54 -8.73 5.93
N GLY A 93 -0.91 -8.99 7.08
CA GLY A 93 -0.98 -10.28 7.78
C GLY A 93 -2.34 -10.48 8.45
N VAL A 94 -2.95 -11.65 8.24
CA VAL A 94 -4.23 -11.98 8.91
C VAL A 94 -4.05 -12.08 10.43
N ASN A 95 -2.88 -12.52 10.88
CA ASN A 95 -2.55 -12.70 12.29
C ASN A 95 -1.78 -11.51 12.89
N ASP A 96 -1.80 -10.36 12.23
CA ASP A 96 -1.08 -9.16 12.68
C ASP A 96 -1.51 -8.77 14.10
N SER A 97 -0.62 -9.01 15.08
CA SER A 97 -0.88 -8.76 16.50
C SER A 97 -0.64 -7.30 16.92
N ALA A 98 0.08 -6.52 16.12
CA ALA A 98 0.37 -5.12 16.41
C ALA A 98 -0.68 -4.18 15.78
N ILE A 99 -1.06 -4.45 14.52
CA ILE A 99 -2.11 -3.74 13.79
C ILE A 99 -3.12 -4.77 13.31
N PRO A 100 -4.10 -5.15 14.15
CA PRO A 100 -5.08 -6.18 13.78
C PRO A 100 -5.80 -5.85 12.46
N ILE A 101 -5.94 -6.84 11.59
CA ILE A 101 -6.61 -6.68 10.29
C ILE A 101 -8.06 -6.18 10.43
N GLU A 102 -8.70 -6.49 11.56
CA GLU A 102 -10.04 -6.02 11.93
C GLU A 102 -10.07 -4.55 12.43
N GLY A 103 -8.90 -3.91 12.49
CA GLY A 103 -8.76 -2.57 13.05
C GLY A 103 -8.71 -2.56 14.58
N ASN A 104 -8.67 -1.37 15.15
CA ASN A 104 -8.64 -1.13 16.60
C ASN A 104 -9.17 0.28 16.93
N SER A 105 -8.89 0.78 18.14
CA SER A 105 -9.39 2.10 18.59
C SER A 105 -8.90 3.30 17.78
N TYR A 106 -7.82 3.17 17.00
CA TYR A 106 -7.24 4.25 16.20
C TYR A 106 -7.10 3.93 14.70
N ALA A 107 -7.37 2.71 14.30
CA ALA A 107 -7.28 2.26 12.92
C ALA A 107 -8.57 1.56 12.48
N VAL A 108 -9.08 1.91 11.31
CA VAL A 108 -10.23 1.22 10.71
C VAL A 108 -9.81 -0.16 10.18
N SER A 109 -10.77 -1.06 9.95
CA SER A 109 -10.46 -2.40 9.44
C SER A 109 -9.94 -2.37 8.00
N PHE A 110 -9.21 -3.42 7.62
CA PHE A 110 -8.78 -3.67 6.25
C PHE A 110 -9.94 -3.61 5.24
N ASN A 111 -11.09 -4.18 5.61
CA ASN A 111 -12.27 -4.15 4.75
C ASN A 111 -12.83 -2.72 4.62
N SER A 112 -12.88 -1.94 5.69
CA SER A 112 -13.31 -0.54 5.63
C SER A 112 -12.39 0.32 4.76
N VAL A 113 -11.09 0.05 4.80
CA VAL A 113 -10.12 0.72 3.90
C VAL A 113 -10.40 0.33 2.44
N LEU A 114 -10.61 -0.97 2.17
CA LEU A 114 -10.92 -1.43 0.82
C LEU A 114 -12.23 -0.83 0.30
N GLU A 115 -13.28 -0.78 1.13
CA GLU A 115 -14.56 -0.17 0.79
C GLU A 115 -14.41 1.32 0.47
N TYR A 116 -13.74 2.06 1.35
CA TYR A 116 -13.48 3.50 1.13
C TYR A 116 -12.82 3.75 -0.24
N TRP A 117 -11.72 3.04 -0.54
CA TRP A 117 -11.00 3.25 -1.80
C TRP A 117 -11.76 2.70 -3.01
N THR A 118 -12.57 1.65 -2.85
CA THR A 118 -13.46 1.15 -3.91
C THR A 118 -14.49 2.21 -4.30
N ASP A 119 -15.10 2.85 -3.31
CA ASP A 119 -16.09 3.90 -3.52
C ASP A 119 -15.44 5.18 -4.06
N HIS A 120 -14.29 5.59 -3.52
CA HIS A 120 -13.57 6.76 -3.99
C HIS A 120 -13.15 6.62 -5.45
N ASN A 121 -12.58 5.48 -5.82
CA ASN A 121 -12.11 5.19 -7.18
C ASN A 121 -13.25 4.78 -8.14
N GLN A 122 -14.50 4.67 -7.67
CA GLN A 122 -15.67 4.23 -8.46
C GLN A 122 -15.46 2.87 -9.15
N CYS A 123 -14.81 1.92 -8.47
CA CYS A 123 -14.51 0.61 -9.04
C CYS A 123 -15.77 -0.23 -9.19
N THR A 124 -15.95 -0.88 -10.35
CA THR A 124 -17.15 -1.66 -10.68
C THR A 124 -16.89 -3.17 -10.75
N GLY A 125 -15.64 -3.58 -10.95
CA GLY A 125 -15.23 -4.98 -11.02
C GLY A 125 -14.60 -5.48 -9.72
N THR A 126 -14.69 -6.80 -9.51
CA THR A 126 -14.02 -7.48 -8.39
C THR A 126 -13.53 -8.83 -8.83
N ILE A 127 -12.24 -9.09 -8.63
CA ILE A 127 -11.59 -10.38 -8.87
C ILE A 127 -11.01 -10.86 -7.54
N ILE A 128 -11.29 -12.10 -7.16
CA ILE A 128 -10.66 -12.75 -6.01
C ILE A 128 -9.60 -13.70 -6.54
N VAL A 129 -8.39 -13.60 -6.03
CA VAL A 129 -7.26 -14.47 -6.36
C VAL A 129 -6.85 -15.20 -5.09
N ASP A 130 -6.96 -16.51 -5.11
CA ASP A 130 -6.44 -17.35 -4.04
C ASP A 130 -5.06 -17.86 -4.42
N GLY A 131 -4.09 -17.59 -3.57
CA GLY A 131 -2.72 -18.03 -3.73
C GLY A 131 -2.46 -19.38 -3.09
N ALA A 132 -1.31 -19.97 -3.41
CA ALA A 132 -0.89 -21.22 -2.83
C ALA A 132 -0.12 -21.00 -1.51
N ASP A 133 -0.22 -21.97 -0.61
CA ASP A 133 0.73 -22.16 0.48
C ASP A 133 2.06 -22.65 -0.12
N SER A 134 2.94 -21.73 -0.45
CA SER A 134 4.19 -22.05 -1.15
C SER A 134 5.37 -22.25 -0.19
N ASN A 135 5.24 -21.79 1.05
CA ASN A 135 6.23 -21.98 2.10
C ASN A 135 5.97 -23.24 2.93
N GLY A 136 4.78 -23.85 2.84
CA GLY A 136 4.42 -25.12 3.50
C GLY A 136 4.06 -24.97 4.97
N ASP A 137 3.65 -23.79 5.42
CA ASP A 137 3.26 -23.53 6.81
C ASP A 137 1.78 -23.86 7.10
N GLY A 138 1.02 -24.25 6.10
CA GLY A 138 -0.39 -24.60 6.20
C GLY A 138 -1.34 -23.44 5.99
N TYR A 139 -0.83 -22.26 5.64
CA TYR A 139 -1.60 -21.07 5.35
C TYR A 139 -1.36 -20.60 3.90
N ALA A 140 -2.37 -20.01 3.31
CA ALA A 140 -2.29 -19.42 1.98
C ALA A 140 -2.61 -17.94 2.04
N TRP A 141 -2.33 -17.22 0.96
CA TRP A 141 -2.75 -15.83 0.82
C TRP A 141 -3.97 -15.71 -0.10
N SER A 142 -4.69 -14.60 0.02
CA SER A 142 -5.68 -14.21 -0.97
C SER A 142 -5.56 -12.73 -1.29
N ALA A 143 -6.02 -12.36 -2.49
CA ALA A 143 -6.09 -10.96 -2.89
C ALA A 143 -7.46 -10.60 -3.45
N ILE A 144 -7.95 -9.43 -3.10
CA ILE A 144 -9.12 -8.80 -3.69
C ILE A 144 -8.61 -7.71 -4.62
N ILE A 145 -8.85 -7.89 -5.92
CA ILE A 145 -8.51 -6.90 -6.94
C ILE A 145 -9.80 -6.18 -7.31
N LYS A 146 -9.79 -4.84 -7.22
CA LYS A 146 -10.85 -3.99 -7.74
C LYS A 146 -10.37 -3.35 -9.03
N ASP A 147 -11.14 -3.54 -10.09
CA ASP A 147 -10.90 -3.01 -11.44
C ASP A 147 -12.11 -2.27 -12.00
N GLY A 148 -12.02 -1.84 -13.25
CA GLY A 148 -13.06 -0.99 -13.82
C GLY A 148 -13.26 0.31 -13.03
N CYS A 149 -12.20 0.82 -12.43
CA CYS A 149 -12.19 2.07 -11.69
C CYS A 149 -12.00 3.25 -12.64
N ASP A 150 -12.37 4.45 -12.18
CA ASP A 150 -12.13 5.69 -12.93
C ASP A 150 -10.63 5.87 -13.23
N GLU A 151 -10.32 6.56 -14.32
CA GLU A 151 -8.95 6.81 -14.83
C GLU A 151 -8.10 5.52 -15.04
N GLY A 152 -8.73 4.34 -15.14
CA GLY A 152 -8.05 3.06 -15.35
C GLY A 152 -7.19 2.60 -14.18
N VAL A 153 -7.33 3.18 -12.99
CA VAL A 153 -6.61 2.71 -11.80
C VAL A 153 -7.20 1.39 -11.31
N ARG A 154 -6.51 0.72 -10.38
CA ARG A 154 -7.01 -0.48 -9.71
C ARG A 154 -6.53 -0.54 -8.26
N LEU A 155 -7.22 -1.35 -7.46
CA LEU A 155 -6.83 -1.69 -6.10
C LEU A 155 -6.42 -3.16 -6.05
N ALA A 156 -5.41 -3.48 -5.23
CA ALA A 156 -4.97 -4.86 -4.98
C ALA A 156 -4.74 -5.04 -3.48
N PHE A 157 -5.62 -5.76 -2.79
CA PHE A 157 -5.61 -5.92 -1.35
C PHE A 157 -5.29 -7.37 -1.00
N TYR A 158 -4.07 -7.61 -0.51
CA TYR A 158 -3.53 -8.91 -0.14
C TYR A 158 -3.69 -9.18 1.35
N SER A 159 -4.30 -10.30 1.71
CA SER A 159 -4.36 -10.85 3.06
C SER A 159 -3.53 -12.13 3.13
N LEU A 160 -2.56 -12.17 4.05
CA LEU A 160 -1.60 -13.26 4.18
C LEU A 160 -1.96 -14.09 5.41
N GLY A 161 -2.40 -15.33 5.19
CA GLY A 161 -2.64 -16.28 6.26
C GLY A 161 -1.35 -16.59 7.04
N GLY A 162 -1.46 -16.84 8.34
CA GLY A 162 -0.31 -17.15 9.20
C GLY A 162 0.67 -16.01 9.48
N THR A 163 0.66 -14.94 8.70
CA THR A 163 1.58 -13.80 8.79
C THR A 163 1.18 -12.86 9.93
N ASP A 164 2.13 -12.52 10.80
CA ASP A 164 2.01 -11.53 11.87
C ASP A 164 2.47 -10.15 11.36
N HIS A 165 2.87 -9.25 12.27
CA HIS A 165 3.30 -7.89 11.97
C HIS A 165 4.71 -7.84 11.39
N GLU A 166 4.83 -8.08 10.11
CA GLU A 166 6.12 -8.14 9.41
C GLU A 166 6.05 -7.60 7.98
N TRP A 167 7.22 -7.32 7.40
CA TRP A 167 7.36 -7.07 5.97
C TRP A 167 7.50 -8.43 5.27
N PRO A 168 6.52 -8.88 4.49
CA PRO A 168 6.58 -10.18 3.85
C PRO A 168 7.76 -10.29 2.88
N ASN A 169 8.53 -11.36 3.00
CA ASN A 169 9.67 -11.66 2.13
C ASN A 169 9.78 -13.16 1.86
N ARG A 170 10.61 -13.52 0.90
CA ARG A 170 10.90 -14.90 0.49
C ARG A 170 12.41 -15.17 0.45
N ASP A 171 13.18 -14.52 1.30
CA ASP A 171 14.65 -14.64 1.30
C ASP A 171 15.19 -15.81 2.15
N GLY A 172 14.31 -16.54 2.82
CA GLY A 172 14.67 -17.67 3.66
C GLY A 172 15.43 -17.32 4.94
N LEU A 173 15.46 -16.04 5.33
CA LEU A 173 16.21 -15.55 6.48
C LEU A 173 15.37 -15.49 7.77
N GLY A 174 14.24 -16.20 7.84
CA GLY A 174 13.50 -16.36 9.08
C GLY A 174 11.99 -16.23 9.01
N TYR A 175 11.47 -15.54 8.04
CA TYR A 175 10.05 -15.46 7.73
C TYR A 175 9.90 -15.66 6.21
N ASP A 176 9.67 -16.91 5.80
CA ASP A 176 9.45 -17.24 4.40
C ASP A 176 7.95 -17.14 4.12
N ASN A 177 7.51 -15.98 3.70
CA ASN A 177 6.12 -15.74 3.35
C ASN A 177 5.82 -16.25 1.94
N ASP A 178 4.55 -16.48 1.65
CA ASP A 178 4.09 -16.94 0.33
C ASP A 178 4.34 -15.93 -0.77
N ILE A 179 4.46 -14.65 -0.42
CA ILE A 179 4.77 -13.58 -1.37
C ILE A 179 5.97 -12.76 -0.88
N ASP A 180 6.67 -12.15 -1.83
CA ASP A 180 7.65 -11.10 -1.58
C ASP A 180 7.01 -9.74 -1.78
N ALA A 181 6.85 -8.98 -0.71
CA ALA A 181 6.15 -7.70 -0.75
C ALA A 181 6.85 -6.69 -1.67
N ALA A 182 8.19 -6.67 -1.70
CA ALA A 182 8.93 -5.70 -2.51
C ALA A 182 8.68 -5.91 -4.00
N SER A 183 8.78 -7.15 -4.48
CA SER A 183 8.52 -7.48 -5.89
C SER A 183 7.04 -7.36 -6.25
N THR A 184 6.13 -7.75 -5.35
CA THR A 184 4.69 -7.65 -5.57
C THR A 184 4.25 -6.20 -5.70
N ILE A 185 4.73 -5.33 -4.80
CA ILE A 185 4.45 -3.89 -4.84
C ILE A 185 5.06 -3.27 -6.10
N TRP A 186 6.31 -3.60 -6.43
CA TRP A 186 6.95 -3.09 -7.62
C TRP A 186 6.21 -3.45 -8.90
N ASN A 187 5.82 -4.73 -9.04
CA ASN A 187 5.08 -5.22 -10.20
C ASN A 187 3.72 -4.53 -10.38
N PHE A 188 3.08 -4.14 -9.29
CA PHE A 188 1.85 -3.35 -9.34
C PHE A 188 2.13 -1.90 -9.72
N MET A 189 3.06 -1.23 -9.01
CA MET A 189 3.26 0.21 -9.13
C MET A 189 3.83 0.65 -10.48
N GLN A 190 4.62 -0.21 -11.15
CA GLN A 190 5.21 0.12 -12.45
C GLN A 190 4.19 0.34 -13.57
N ASP A 191 2.96 -0.14 -13.37
CA ASP A 191 1.88 0.01 -14.33
C ASP A 191 1.23 1.40 -14.31
N PHE A 192 1.59 2.25 -13.33
CA PHE A 192 0.92 3.54 -13.13
C PHE A 192 1.88 4.73 -13.22
N ASP A 193 1.31 5.86 -13.64
CA ASP A 193 1.91 7.19 -13.52
C ASP A 193 0.86 8.19 -12.98
N LEU A 194 1.18 9.47 -12.99
CA LEU A 194 0.27 10.51 -12.49
C LEU A 194 -1.04 10.64 -13.27
N ASN A 195 -1.15 10.02 -14.44
CA ASN A 195 -2.35 10.05 -15.30
C ASN A 195 -3.16 8.74 -15.23
N GLY A 196 -2.82 7.82 -14.33
CA GLY A 196 -3.45 6.51 -14.20
C GLY A 196 -2.61 5.38 -14.79
N GLU A 197 -3.25 4.36 -15.37
CA GLU A 197 -2.55 3.22 -15.97
C GLU A 197 -1.74 3.65 -17.21
N ARG A 198 -0.52 3.17 -17.29
CA ARG A 198 0.37 3.44 -18.43
C ARG A 198 -0.07 2.68 -19.67
N ASN A 199 -0.10 3.36 -20.80
CA ASN A 199 -0.36 2.78 -22.12
C ASN A 199 0.89 2.11 -22.72
#